data_8e0ddb194110cb05de60b0c7cec76955
#
_entry.id   8e0ddb194110cb05de60b0c7cec76955
#
_cell.length_a   1.000
_cell.length_b   1.000
_cell.length_c   1.000
_cell.angle_alpha   90.00
_cell.angle_beta   90.00
_cell.angle_gamma   90.00
#
_symmetry.space_group_name_H-M   'P 1'
#
loop_
_entity.id
_entity.type
_entity.pdbx_description
1 polymer ?
#
loop_
_entity_poly.entity_id
_entity_poly.type
_entity_poly.pdbx_seq_one_letter_code
_entity_poly.pdbx_strand_id
1 'polypeptide(L)'
;MASSPKFLFGFHAVGVRLKTAPQSIEEVYVEATRRDARMRQFLDRAREAGVRLIEADGLRLARMAGNAGHQGVVAKVQALQMTHSLD
;
A
#
# COMPACT_ATOMS: atom_id res chain seq x y z
N MET A 1 16.60 -16.76 -5.82
CA MET A 1 15.41 -16.83 -4.99
C MET A 1 14.47 -15.69 -5.28
N ALA A 2 13.31 -15.99 -5.71
CA ALA A 2 12.35 -14.94 -6.03
C ALA A 2 11.83 -14.29 -4.76
N SER A 3 11.72 -12.98 -4.76
CA SER A 3 11.11 -12.29 -3.65
C SER A 3 9.60 -12.27 -3.83
N SER A 4 8.88 -12.64 -2.80
CA SER A 4 7.43 -12.61 -2.82
C SER A 4 6.94 -11.20 -2.57
N PRO A 5 5.84 -10.80 -3.19
CA PRO A 5 5.25 -9.51 -2.86
C PRO A 5 4.83 -9.51 -1.40
N LYS A 6 4.94 -8.36 -0.79
CA LYS A 6 4.55 -8.16 0.58
C LYS A 6 3.42 -7.14 0.61
N PHE A 7 2.49 -7.34 1.53
CA PHE A 7 1.38 -6.41 1.69
C PHE A 7 1.56 -5.62 2.99
N LEU A 8 1.40 -4.32 2.87
CA LEU A 8 1.31 -3.44 4.03
C LEU A 8 -0.14 -2.97 4.13
N PHE A 9 -0.59 -2.70 5.33
CA PHE A 9 -1.96 -2.25 5.51
C PHE A 9 -2.04 -1.19 6.60
N GLY A 10 -3.05 -0.34 6.47
CA GLY A 10 -3.25 0.78 7.38
C GLY A 10 -2.57 2.04 6.89
N PHE A 11 -3.14 3.19 7.28
CA PHE A 11 -2.64 4.48 6.81
C PHE A 11 -1.21 4.74 7.24
N HIS A 12 -0.85 4.33 8.44
CA HIS A 12 0.48 4.63 8.95
C HIS A 12 1.55 3.87 8.17
N ALA A 13 1.39 2.56 8.07
CA ALA A 13 2.41 1.73 7.42
C ALA A 13 2.56 2.09 5.95
N VAL A 14 1.45 2.24 5.25
CA VAL A 14 1.48 2.57 3.83
C VAL A 14 2.00 4.00 3.64
N GLY A 15 1.60 4.92 4.51
CA GLY A 15 2.05 6.29 4.42
C GLY A 15 3.56 6.43 4.60
N VAL A 16 4.12 5.68 5.54
CA VAL A 16 5.57 5.69 5.74
C VAL A 16 6.28 5.17 4.48
N ARG A 17 5.77 4.11 3.89
CA ARG A 17 6.38 3.56 2.68
C ARG A 17 6.27 4.53 1.50
N LEU A 18 5.15 5.24 1.39
CA LEU A 18 5.00 6.28 0.37
C LEU A 18 6.05 7.36 0.51
N LYS A 19 6.40 7.69 1.76
CA LYS A 19 7.33 8.76 2.03
C LYS A 19 8.78 8.31 1.83
N THR A 20 9.10 7.08 2.19
CA THR A 20 10.49 6.63 2.22
C THR A 20 10.90 5.84 1.00
N ALA A 21 9.99 5.06 0.43
CA ALA A 21 10.33 4.21 -0.71
C ALA A 21 9.13 4.01 -1.63
N PRO A 22 8.60 5.09 -2.22
CA PRO A 22 7.41 4.98 -3.08
C PRO A 22 7.63 4.08 -4.28
N GLN A 23 8.85 4.02 -4.79
CA GLN A 23 9.14 3.19 -5.94
C GLN A 23 9.03 1.70 -5.65
N SER A 24 9.01 1.31 -4.38
CA SER A 24 8.84 -0.10 -4.02
C SER A 24 7.37 -0.52 -3.99
N ILE A 25 6.46 0.43 -4.08
CA ILE A 25 5.02 0.15 -4.05
C ILE A 25 4.56 -0.14 -5.47
N GLU A 26 4.03 -1.34 -5.67
CA GLU A 26 3.50 -1.70 -6.98
C GLU A 26 2.10 -1.16 -7.19
N GLU A 27 1.25 -1.33 -6.19
CA GLU A 27 -0.14 -0.92 -6.26
C GLU A 27 -0.64 -0.60 -4.87
N VAL A 28 -1.58 0.32 -4.78
CA VAL A 28 -2.25 0.63 -3.52
C VAL A 28 -3.73 0.39 -3.73
N TYR A 29 -4.32 -0.43 -2.87
CA TYR A 29 -5.74 -0.76 -2.91
C TYR A 29 -6.45 0.04 -1.82
N VAL A 30 -7.50 0.74 -2.19
CA VAL A 30 -8.24 1.59 -1.26
C VAL A 30 -9.70 1.19 -1.28
N GLU A 31 -10.34 1.32 -0.13
CA GLU A 31 -11.75 0.97 -0.01
C GLU A 31 -12.60 2.04 -0.68
N ALA A 32 -13.33 1.64 -1.71
CA ALA A 32 -14.05 2.59 -2.56
C ALA A 32 -15.15 3.35 -1.81
N THR A 33 -15.70 2.75 -0.77
CA THR A 33 -16.79 3.37 -0.02
C THR A 33 -16.33 4.32 1.06
N ARG A 34 -15.05 4.32 1.37
CA ARG A 34 -14.53 5.17 2.42
C ARG A 34 -14.19 6.55 1.88
N ARG A 35 -14.79 7.60 2.45
CA ARG A 35 -14.65 8.95 1.93
C ARG A 35 -14.36 10.00 2.99
N ASP A 36 -13.71 9.61 4.07
CA ASP A 36 -13.37 10.57 5.10
C ASP A 36 -12.14 11.39 4.71
N ALA A 37 -11.86 12.41 5.51
CA ALA A 37 -10.76 13.33 5.22
C ALA A 37 -9.41 12.62 5.20
N ARG A 38 -9.25 11.63 6.07
CA ARG A 38 -8.00 10.89 6.15
C ARG A 38 -7.72 10.12 4.85
N MET A 39 -8.74 9.50 4.30
CA MET A 39 -8.61 8.81 3.02
C MET A 39 -8.26 9.79 1.91
N ARG A 40 -8.90 10.96 1.91
CA ARG A 40 -8.63 11.98 0.91
C ARG A 40 -7.17 12.42 0.95
N GLN A 41 -6.66 12.69 2.13
CA GLN A 41 -5.26 13.09 2.29
C GLN A 41 -4.32 11.99 1.81
N PHE A 42 -4.65 10.75 2.13
CA PHE A 42 -3.86 9.62 1.70
C PHE A 42 -3.83 9.51 0.17
N LEU A 43 -5.00 9.66 -0.46
CA LEU A 43 -5.08 9.59 -1.91
C LEU A 43 -4.27 10.67 -2.59
N ASP A 44 -4.29 11.88 -2.03
CA ASP A 44 -3.50 12.97 -2.58
C ASP A 44 -2.01 12.66 -2.53
N ARG A 45 -1.55 12.14 -1.41
CA ARG A 45 -0.14 11.77 -1.27
C ARG A 45 0.25 10.66 -2.22
N ALA A 46 -0.62 9.67 -2.38
CA ALA A 46 -0.34 8.56 -3.27
C ALA A 46 -0.25 9.03 -4.72
N ARG A 47 -1.13 9.95 -5.11
CA ARG A 47 -1.07 10.51 -6.46
C ARG A 47 0.20 11.30 -6.68
N GLU A 48 0.62 12.07 -5.70
CA GLU A 48 1.86 12.82 -5.80
C GLU A 48 3.06 11.91 -5.94
N ALA A 49 3.01 10.77 -5.27
CA ALA A 49 4.09 9.81 -5.36
C ALA A 49 4.08 9.02 -6.67
N GLY A 50 3.00 9.12 -7.43
CA GLY A 50 2.89 8.42 -8.70
C GLY A 50 2.57 6.95 -8.58
N VAL A 51 2.06 6.50 -7.44
CA VAL A 51 1.72 5.10 -7.28
C VAL A 51 0.35 4.80 -7.87
N ARG A 52 0.18 3.56 -8.26
CA ARG A 52 -1.07 3.10 -8.86
C ARG A 52 -2.11 2.89 -7.77
N LEU A 53 -3.28 3.50 -7.96
CA LEU A 53 -4.39 3.37 -7.01
C LEU A 53 -5.47 2.50 -7.63
N ILE A 54 -5.95 1.52 -6.86
CA ILE A 54 -6.97 0.60 -7.30
C ILE A 54 -8.06 0.56 -6.24
N GLU A 55 -9.31 0.74 -6.65
CA GLU A 55 -10.42 0.65 -5.72
C GLU A 55 -10.80 -0.81 -5.51
N ALA A 56 -11.11 -1.14 -4.26
CA ALA A 56 -11.52 -2.50 -3.90
C ALA A 56 -12.52 -2.41 -2.76
N ASP A 57 -13.25 -3.50 -2.53
CA ASP A 57 -14.18 -3.51 -1.41
C ASP A 57 -13.45 -3.96 -0.13
N GLY A 58 -14.13 -3.75 1.01
CA GLY A 58 -13.50 -4.06 2.30
C GLY A 58 -13.17 -5.54 2.48
N LEU A 59 -14.00 -6.40 1.90
CA LEU A 59 -13.77 -7.84 2.00
C LEU A 59 -12.51 -8.25 1.25
N ARG A 60 -12.33 -7.70 0.07
CA ARG A 60 -11.12 -7.98 -0.72
C ARG A 60 -9.88 -7.48 -0.01
N LEU A 61 -9.97 -6.28 0.58
CA LEU A 61 -8.85 -5.73 1.33
C LEU A 61 -8.51 -6.59 2.55
N ALA A 62 -9.52 -7.09 3.24
CA ALA A 62 -9.29 -7.95 4.38
C ALA A 62 -8.57 -9.23 3.99
N ARG A 63 -8.91 -9.78 2.83
CA ARG A 63 -8.23 -10.98 2.33
C ARG A 63 -6.77 -10.69 2.01
N MET A 64 -6.50 -9.55 1.40
CA MET A 64 -5.14 -9.18 1.05
C MET A 64 -4.29 -8.93 2.29
N ALA A 65 -4.86 -8.27 3.28
CA ALA A 65 -4.15 -7.94 4.51
C ALA A 65 -4.06 -9.13 5.47
N GLY A 66 -4.91 -10.12 5.28
CA GLY A 66 -4.96 -11.27 6.18
C GLY A 66 -5.71 -11.01 7.46
N ASN A 67 -6.32 -9.85 7.60
CA ASN A 67 -7.14 -9.51 8.76
C ASN A 67 -7.97 -8.26 8.44
N ALA A 68 -8.80 -7.86 9.38
CA ALA A 68 -9.71 -6.74 9.17
C ALA A 68 -9.12 -5.40 9.61
N GLY A 69 -7.86 -5.36 10.04
CA GLY A 69 -7.24 -4.14 10.55
C GLY A 69 -6.58 -3.26 9.50
N HIS A 70 -7.05 -3.32 8.27
CA HIS A 70 -6.40 -2.61 7.16
C HIS A 70 -6.79 -1.14 7.04
N GLN A 71 -7.79 -0.70 7.79
CA GLN A 71 -8.26 0.69 7.77
C GLN A 71 -8.67 1.18 6.38
N GLY A 72 -8.96 0.28 5.47
CA GLY A 72 -9.36 0.62 4.11
C GLY A 72 -8.22 0.86 3.15
N VAL A 73 -6.99 0.55 3.53
CA VAL A 73 -5.80 0.76 2.69
C VAL A 73 -4.88 -0.45 2.76
N VAL A 74 -4.54 -0.98 1.62
CA VAL A 74 -3.55 -2.07 1.50
C VAL A 74 -2.61 -1.73 0.36
N ALA A 75 -1.32 -1.86 0.58
CA ALA A 75 -0.34 -1.62 -0.48
C ALA A 75 0.39 -2.92 -0.79
N LYS A 76 0.51 -3.21 -2.07
CA LYS A 76 1.35 -4.31 -2.54
C LYS A 76 2.72 -3.75 -2.82
N VAL A 77 3.71 -4.23 -2.09
CA VAL A 77 5.07 -3.72 -2.20
C VAL A 77 6.02 -4.84 -2.52
N GLN A 78 7.12 -4.48 -3.16
CA GLN A 78 8.18 -5.44 -3.41
C GLN A 78 8.97 -5.64 -2.13
N ALA A 79 9.38 -6.88 -1.89
CA ALA A 79 10.29 -7.15 -0.80
C ALA A 79 11.61 -6.47 -1.13
N LEU A 80 12.14 -5.69 -0.20
CA LEU A 80 13.39 -5.01 -0.43
C LEU A 80 14.53 -6.01 -0.40
N GLN A 81 15.30 -6.03 -1.46
CA GLN A 81 16.48 -6.86 -1.56
C GLN A 81 17.66 -6.03 -1.10
N MET A 82 18.06 -6.25 0.06
CA MET A 82 19.13 -5.44 0.63
C MET A 82 20.50 -5.81 0.12
N THR A 83 20.55 -6.82 -0.57
CA THR A 83 21.83 -7.25 -1.07
C THR A 83 22.24 -6.59 -2.32
N HIS A 84 22.27 -6.52 -2.37
CA HIS A 84 22.58 -6.35 -3.35
C HIS A 84 23.36 -5.79 -3.69
N SER A 85 23.58 -6.00 -3.43
CA SER A 85 24.18 -5.69 -3.64
C SER A 85 25.00 -5.76 -3.99
N LEU A 86 25.11 -5.86 -4.12
CA LEU A 86 25.86 -5.96 -4.54
C LEU A 86 26.43 -6.01 -4.98
N ASP A 87 26.52 -6.00 -5.09
CA ASP A 87 26.87 -6.10 -5.57
C ASP A 87 27.24 -5.92 -5.81
#